data_1a70845687fd7ed2d1c51aed500c04bc
#
_entry.id   1a70845687fd7ed2d1c51aed500c04bc
#
_cell.length_a   1.000
_cell.length_b   1.000
_cell.length_c   1.000
_cell.angle_alpha   90.00
_cell.angle_beta   90.00
_cell.angle_gamma   90.00
#
_symmetry.space_group_name_H-M   'P 1'
#
loop_
_entity.id
_entity.type
_entity.pdbx_description
1 polymer ?
#
loop_
_entity_poly.entity_id
_entity_poly.type
_entity_poly.pdbx_seq_one_letter_code
_entity_poly.pdbx_strand_id
1 'polypeptide(L)'
;SYIVEGDFIPEQTLDSLILEGITAVPALRGYVAATAKDTAQVVLRGPEPFSDPILAVWQYGLGRTVAFTSDATARWGVNWISWDNYVRFWNQAIRWTITEGTSGSIESQIVMDGERARLVVDARDDNGGFLNGLNLQLSLVDP
;
A
#
# COMPACT_ATOMS: atom_id res chain seq x y z
N SER A 1 9.66 13.36 -17.01
CA SER A 1 8.68 13.46 -15.90
C SER A 1 7.94 14.77 -16.03
N TYR A 2 6.65 14.72 -15.83
CA TYR A 2 5.77 15.86 -15.94
C TYR A 2 5.41 16.35 -14.52
N ILE A 3 5.73 17.60 -14.21
CA ILE A 3 5.40 18.23 -12.93
C ILE A 3 4.10 19.00 -13.09
N VAL A 4 3.15 18.79 -12.20
CA VAL A 4 1.91 19.53 -12.08
C VAL A 4 1.98 20.37 -10.82
N GLU A 5 1.87 21.68 -10.94
CA GLU A 5 1.85 22.60 -9.80
C GLU A 5 0.50 23.31 -9.72
N GLY A 6 -0.06 23.34 -8.53
CA GLY A 6 -1.35 23.93 -8.19
C GLY A 6 -1.90 23.36 -6.90
N ASP A 7 -2.71 24.12 -6.19
CA ASP A 7 -3.33 23.68 -4.94
C ASP A 7 -4.50 22.72 -5.24
N PHE A 8 -4.48 21.55 -4.64
CA PHE A 8 -5.57 20.58 -4.73
C PHE A 8 -5.63 19.72 -3.46
N ILE A 9 -6.78 19.17 -3.17
CA ILE A 9 -6.96 18.17 -2.12
C ILE A 9 -7.03 16.80 -2.78
N PRO A 10 -6.12 15.86 -2.41
CA PRO A 10 -6.19 14.50 -2.94
C PRO A 10 -7.50 13.82 -2.57
N GLU A 11 -8.11 13.13 -3.55
CA GLU A 11 -9.33 12.37 -3.35
C GLU A 11 -9.02 10.92 -2.97
N GLN A 12 -9.63 10.43 -1.90
CA GLN A 12 -9.53 9.02 -1.52
C GLN A 12 -10.40 8.17 -2.46
N THR A 13 -9.80 7.13 -3.05
CA THR A 13 -10.48 6.25 -4.01
C THR A 13 -10.83 4.88 -3.45
N LEU A 14 -10.11 4.46 -2.41
CA LEU A 14 -10.35 3.19 -1.73
C LEU A 14 -9.91 3.25 -0.27
N ASP A 15 -10.45 2.37 0.56
CA ASP A 15 -10.03 2.22 1.94
C ASP A 15 -8.63 1.61 2.00
N SER A 16 -7.80 2.13 2.91
CA SER A 16 -6.43 1.66 3.10
C SER A 16 -6.01 1.79 4.55
N LEU A 17 -5.27 0.80 5.06
CA LEU A 17 -4.65 0.86 6.39
C LEU A 17 -3.71 2.08 6.55
N ILE A 18 -3.19 2.61 5.45
CA ILE A 18 -2.36 3.83 5.47
C ILE A 18 -3.18 5.05 5.91
N LEU A 19 -4.48 5.05 5.65
CA LEU A 19 -5.40 6.14 6.01
C LEU A 19 -6.28 5.80 7.21
N GLU A 20 -6.00 4.72 7.92
CA GLU A 20 -6.80 4.31 9.08
C GLU A 20 -6.82 5.40 10.17
N GLY A 21 -8.03 5.81 10.58
CA GLY A 21 -8.23 6.89 11.54
C GLY A 21 -7.90 8.30 11.01
N ILE A 22 -7.71 8.44 9.68
CA ILE A 22 -7.53 9.70 8.98
C ILE A 22 -8.77 9.97 8.15
N THR A 23 -9.54 10.98 8.53
CA THR A 23 -10.81 11.31 7.88
C THR A 23 -10.65 12.25 6.68
N ALA A 24 -9.58 13.04 6.64
CA ALA A 24 -9.28 13.95 5.55
C ALA A 24 -7.78 14.20 5.48
N VAL A 25 -7.27 14.40 4.27
CA VAL A 25 -5.88 14.78 4.00
C VAL A 25 -5.81 16.25 3.60
N PRO A 26 -4.72 16.97 3.94
CA PRO A 26 -4.56 18.37 3.56
C PRO A 26 -4.31 18.54 2.06
N ALA A 27 -4.47 19.78 1.59
CA ALA A 27 -4.10 20.14 0.23
C ALA A 27 -2.60 19.98 -0.03
N LEU A 28 -2.28 19.55 -1.23
CA LEU A 28 -0.94 19.55 -1.82
C LEU A 28 -0.82 20.70 -2.83
N ARG A 29 0.40 21.14 -3.09
CA ARG A 29 0.70 22.21 -4.06
C ARG A 29 1.31 21.73 -5.37
N GLY A 30 1.47 20.43 -5.51
CA GLY A 30 2.01 19.84 -6.72
C GLY A 30 2.33 18.36 -6.55
N TYR A 31 2.60 17.72 -7.68
CA TYR A 31 2.97 16.32 -7.76
C TYR A 31 3.68 16.02 -9.09
N VAL A 32 4.29 14.87 -9.19
CA VAL A 32 4.84 14.33 -10.43
C VAL A 32 3.81 13.42 -11.07
N ALA A 33 3.30 13.81 -12.24
CA ALA A 33 2.36 13.01 -13.01
C ALA A 33 2.98 11.66 -13.35
N ALA A 34 2.28 10.60 -13.07
CA ALA A 34 2.69 9.23 -13.29
C ALA A 34 1.49 8.36 -13.66
N THR A 35 1.76 7.27 -14.35
CA THR A 35 0.76 6.25 -14.62
C THR A 35 0.92 5.12 -13.61
N ALA A 36 -0.17 4.75 -12.96
CA ALA A 36 -0.18 3.59 -12.08
C ALA A 36 0.08 2.31 -12.89
N LYS A 37 0.81 1.36 -12.29
CA LYS A 37 0.94 0.01 -12.84
C LYS A 37 -0.41 -0.70 -12.76
N ASP A 38 -0.66 -1.66 -13.66
CA ASP A 38 -1.91 -2.43 -13.69
C ASP A 38 -2.20 -3.15 -12.38
N THR A 39 -1.14 -3.55 -11.65
CA THR A 39 -1.24 -4.22 -10.35
C THR A 39 -1.31 -3.27 -9.16
N ALA A 40 -1.16 -1.96 -9.38
CA ALA A 40 -1.18 -0.97 -8.31
C ALA A 40 -2.62 -0.56 -7.96
N GLN A 41 -2.86 -0.43 -6.67
CA GLN A 41 -4.07 0.15 -6.13
C GLN A 41 -3.80 1.63 -5.83
N VAL A 42 -4.57 2.51 -6.44
CA VAL A 42 -4.48 3.95 -6.18
C VAL A 42 -5.34 4.25 -4.94
N VAL A 43 -4.73 4.74 -3.89
CA VAL A 43 -5.37 5.08 -2.62
C VAL A 43 -5.82 6.54 -2.60
N LEU A 44 -4.94 7.43 -3.09
CA LEU A 44 -5.25 8.85 -3.28
C LEU A 44 -4.96 9.23 -4.72
N ARG A 45 -5.84 10.01 -5.32
CA ARG A 45 -5.65 10.55 -6.67
C ARG A 45 -5.71 12.08 -6.69
N GLY A 46 -5.11 12.64 -7.72
CA GLY A 46 -5.12 14.06 -8.02
C GLY A 46 -6.43 14.53 -8.67
N PRO A 47 -6.49 15.82 -9.04
CA PRO A 47 -7.69 16.42 -9.59
C PRO A 47 -7.98 15.94 -11.02
N GLU A 48 -9.25 16.02 -11.39
CA GLU A 48 -9.68 15.90 -12.78
C GLU A 48 -9.05 17.01 -13.66
N PRO A 49 -8.83 16.78 -14.98
CA PRO A 49 -9.29 15.61 -15.72
C PRO A 49 -8.30 14.43 -15.74
N PHE A 50 -7.11 14.55 -15.15
CA PHE A 50 -6.06 13.54 -15.27
C PHE A 50 -6.17 12.44 -14.21
N SER A 51 -6.66 12.78 -13.01
CA SER A 51 -6.84 11.82 -11.90
C SER A 51 -5.59 10.98 -11.63
N ASP A 52 -4.40 11.60 -11.77
CA ASP A 52 -3.12 10.93 -11.58
C ASP A 52 -2.98 10.34 -10.16
N PRO A 53 -2.26 9.22 -9.98
CA PRO A 53 -2.05 8.64 -8.67
C PRO A 53 -1.18 9.55 -7.79
N ILE A 54 -1.66 9.90 -6.61
CA ILE A 54 -0.91 10.63 -5.58
C ILE A 54 -0.31 9.66 -4.55
N LEU A 55 -1.11 8.69 -4.11
CA LEU A 55 -0.66 7.58 -3.27
C LEU A 55 -1.10 6.28 -3.92
N ALA A 56 -0.15 5.44 -4.26
CA ALA A 56 -0.41 4.13 -4.83
C ALA A 56 0.37 3.04 -4.08
N VAL A 57 -0.21 1.88 -3.98
CA VAL A 57 0.34 0.72 -3.28
C VAL A 57 0.26 -0.51 -4.16
N TRP A 58 1.26 -1.37 -4.11
CA TRP A 58 1.23 -2.66 -4.80
C TRP A 58 2.16 -3.66 -4.13
N GLN A 59 1.97 -4.91 -4.48
CA GLN A 59 2.86 -5.99 -4.10
C GLN A 59 3.86 -6.26 -5.23
N TYR A 60 5.12 -6.44 -4.87
CA TYR A 60 6.18 -6.84 -5.79
C TYR A 60 6.95 -8.02 -5.20
N GLY A 61 6.76 -9.19 -5.76
CA GLY A 61 7.25 -10.43 -5.17
C GLY A 61 6.64 -10.65 -3.78
N LEU A 62 7.48 -10.86 -2.78
CA LEU A 62 7.07 -10.98 -1.37
C LEU A 62 7.00 -9.62 -0.66
N GLY A 63 7.45 -8.55 -1.29
CA GLY A 63 7.50 -7.20 -0.72
C GLY A 63 6.27 -6.36 -1.07
N ARG A 64 6.06 -5.32 -0.29
CA ARG A 64 5.04 -4.30 -0.53
C ARG A 64 5.70 -2.97 -0.83
N THR A 65 5.10 -2.21 -1.74
CA THR A 65 5.63 -0.94 -2.20
C THR A 65 4.58 0.14 -2.06
N VAL A 66 4.99 1.30 -1.56
CA VAL A 66 4.18 2.52 -1.51
C VAL A 66 4.87 3.57 -2.37
N ALA A 67 4.13 4.23 -3.23
CA ALA A 67 4.58 5.39 -3.98
C ALA A 67 3.72 6.60 -3.62
N PHE A 68 4.38 7.69 -3.27
CA PHE A 68 3.77 9.00 -3.04
C PHE A 68 4.38 9.97 -4.06
N THR A 69 3.57 10.48 -4.98
CA THR A 69 4.05 11.26 -6.13
C THR A 69 4.25 12.74 -5.86
N SER A 70 3.85 13.21 -4.67
CA SER A 70 4.17 14.56 -4.20
C SER A 70 5.46 14.55 -3.36
N ASP A 71 5.69 15.56 -2.55
CA ASP A 71 6.85 15.61 -1.67
C ASP A 71 6.45 15.59 -0.18
N ALA A 72 7.41 15.18 0.65
CA ALA A 72 7.31 15.18 2.10
C ALA A 72 7.96 16.42 2.72
N THR A 73 8.21 17.45 1.92
CA THR A 73 8.91 18.68 2.30
C THR A 73 8.02 19.91 2.17
N ALA A 74 8.58 21.09 2.39
CA ALA A 74 7.83 22.34 2.36
C ALA A 74 7.52 22.87 0.93
N ARG A 75 7.96 22.21 -0.13
CA ARG A 75 7.66 22.66 -1.49
C ARG A 75 6.19 22.47 -1.83
N TRP A 76 5.74 21.22 -1.89
CA TRP A 76 4.35 20.87 -2.22
C TRP A 76 3.57 20.36 -1.01
N GLY A 77 4.26 19.78 -0.03
CA GLY A 77 3.70 19.18 1.18
C GLY A 77 3.64 20.12 2.40
N VAL A 78 3.71 21.44 2.22
CA VAL A 78 3.75 22.41 3.33
C VAL A 78 2.58 22.24 4.31
N ASN A 79 1.37 22.00 3.80
CA ASN A 79 0.20 21.79 4.64
C ASN A 79 0.22 20.42 5.34
N TRP A 80 0.90 19.44 4.74
CA TRP A 80 1.08 18.11 5.32
C TRP A 80 2.05 18.12 6.50
N ILE A 81 3.16 18.87 6.39
CA ILE A 81 4.16 18.97 7.47
C ILE A 81 3.54 19.54 8.75
N SER A 82 2.61 20.49 8.63
CA SER A 82 1.92 21.12 9.76
C SER A 82 0.65 20.38 10.21
N TRP A 83 0.32 19.27 9.57
CA TRP A 83 -0.88 18.49 9.83
C TRP A 83 -0.68 17.51 11.00
N ASP A 84 -1.61 17.49 11.95
CA ASP A 84 -1.52 16.65 13.15
C ASP A 84 -1.36 15.15 12.86
N ASN A 85 -1.89 14.67 11.73
CA ASN A 85 -1.76 13.27 11.32
C ASN A 85 -0.55 12.99 10.43
N TYR A 86 0.35 13.95 10.20
CA TYR A 86 1.53 13.76 9.34
C TYR A 86 2.38 12.56 9.77
N VAL A 87 2.73 12.50 11.05
CA VAL A 87 3.52 11.38 11.60
C VAL A 87 2.75 10.07 11.54
N ARG A 88 1.45 10.10 11.83
CA ARG A 88 0.59 8.91 11.72
C ARG A 88 0.59 8.37 10.30
N PHE A 89 0.34 9.23 9.31
CA PHE A 89 0.32 8.85 7.90
C PHE A 89 1.61 8.15 7.48
N TRP A 90 2.76 8.76 7.75
CA TRP A 90 4.05 8.18 7.36
C TRP A 90 4.37 6.90 8.12
N ASN A 91 4.06 6.82 9.40
CA ASN A 91 4.21 5.58 10.17
C ASN A 91 3.34 4.45 9.59
N GLN A 92 2.09 4.74 9.23
CA GLN A 92 1.20 3.75 8.62
C GLN A 92 1.69 3.34 7.23
N ALA A 93 2.17 4.29 6.40
CA ALA A 93 2.75 4.00 5.10
C ALA A 93 4.00 3.10 5.22
N ILE A 94 4.92 3.41 6.14
CA ILE A 94 6.11 2.61 6.38
C ILE A 94 5.73 1.22 6.92
N ARG A 95 4.85 1.13 7.91
CA ARG A 95 4.38 -0.14 8.44
C ARG A 95 3.72 -1.02 7.38
N TRP A 96 2.99 -0.40 6.45
CA TRP A 96 2.37 -1.13 5.35
C TRP A 96 3.41 -1.79 4.43
N THR A 97 4.59 -1.17 4.24
CA THR A 97 5.68 -1.75 3.44
C THR A 97 6.45 -2.84 4.19
N ILE A 98 6.51 -2.73 5.52
CA ILE A 98 7.14 -3.75 6.33
C ILE A 98 6.16 -4.92 6.39
N THR A 99 6.50 -6.01 5.72
CA THR A 99 5.79 -7.27 5.89
C THR A 99 6.19 -7.82 7.25
N GLU A 100 5.55 -7.35 8.32
CA GLU A 100 5.44 -8.19 9.49
C GLU A 100 4.62 -9.39 9.03
N GLY A 101 5.16 -10.59 9.17
CA GLY A 101 4.39 -11.80 8.99
C GLY A 101 3.08 -11.55 9.70
N THR A 102 2.01 -11.55 8.96
CA THR A 102 0.67 -11.11 9.39
C THR A 102 0.37 -11.76 10.72
N SER A 103 0.03 -10.96 11.73
CA SER A 103 -0.67 -11.39 12.94
C SER A 103 -1.99 -12.02 12.49
N GLY A 104 -2.14 -13.31 12.67
CA GLY A 104 -3.07 -14.16 11.95
C GLY A 104 -2.30 -14.81 10.80
N SER A 105 -1.16 -15.43 11.13
CA SER A 105 -0.11 -15.72 10.17
C SER A 105 -0.49 -16.90 9.32
N ILE A 106 -0.74 -16.63 8.05
CA ILE A 106 -0.63 -17.68 7.06
C ILE A 106 0.83 -17.66 6.59
N GLU A 107 1.63 -18.55 7.10
CA GLU A 107 2.98 -18.82 6.60
C GLU A 107 2.87 -19.83 5.46
N SER A 108 3.40 -19.48 4.30
CA SER A 108 3.45 -20.41 3.18
C SER A 108 4.89 -20.69 2.79
N GLN A 109 5.22 -21.96 2.67
CA GLN A 109 6.54 -22.43 2.25
C GLN A 109 6.39 -23.42 1.10
N ILE A 110 7.17 -23.22 0.04
CA ILE A 110 7.28 -24.19 -1.04
C ILE A 110 8.47 -25.10 -0.74
N VAL A 111 8.21 -26.39 -0.56
CA VAL A 111 9.22 -27.41 -0.36
C VAL A 111 9.31 -28.24 -1.62
N MET A 112 10.50 -28.32 -2.22
CA MET A 112 10.76 -29.17 -3.38
C MET A 112 11.12 -30.58 -2.91
N ASP A 113 10.41 -31.56 -3.44
CA ASP A 113 10.67 -32.99 -3.24
C ASP A 113 10.87 -33.65 -4.62
N GLY A 114 12.11 -33.62 -5.10
CA GLY A 114 12.44 -34.00 -6.46
C GLY A 114 11.78 -33.07 -7.48
N GLU A 115 10.95 -33.62 -8.35
CA GLU A 115 10.21 -32.88 -9.39
C GLU A 115 8.85 -32.34 -8.88
N ARG A 116 8.51 -32.57 -7.63
CA ARG A 116 7.25 -32.13 -7.05
C ARG A 116 7.45 -30.94 -6.11
N ALA A 117 6.64 -29.93 -6.26
CA ALA A 117 6.54 -28.83 -5.32
C ALA A 117 5.39 -29.10 -4.34
N ARG A 118 5.67 -28.99 -3.06
CA ARG A 118 4.66 -29.05 -1.98
C ARG A 118 4.53 -27.65 -1.39
N LEU A 119 3.35 -27.08 -1.44
CA LEU A 119 3.03 -25.88 -0.70
C LEU A 119 2.59 -26.30 0.72
N VAL A 120 3.33 -25.85 1.70
CA VAL A 120 2.97 -25.99 3.13
C VAL A 120 2.43 -24.64 3.57
N VAL A 121 1.21 -24.64 4.13
CA VAL A 121 0.56 -23.43 4.63
C VAL A 121 0.25 -23.64 6.10
N ASP A 122 0.92 -22.88 6.96
CA ASP A 122 0.66 -22.83 8.39
C ASP A 122 -0.14 -21.57 8.71
N ALA A 123 -1.34 -21.72 9.24
CA ALA A 123 -2.17 -20.60 9.67
C ALA A 123 -2.25 -20.58 11.21
N ARG A 124 -1.99 -19.42 11.79
CA ARG A 124 -2.05 -19.21 13.25
C ARG A 124 -2.94 -18.03 13.60
N ASP A 125 -3.60 -18.09 14.75
CA ASP A 125 -4.31 -16.97 15.32
C ASP A 125 -3.36 -15.95 15.99
N ASP A 126 -3.91 -14.83 16.46
CA ASP A 126 -3.14 -13.77 17.12
C ASP A 126 -2.46 -14.21 18.43
N ASN A 127 -2.84 -15.38 18.98
CA ASN A 127 -2.26 -15.97 20.16
C ASN A 127 -1.24 -17.09 19.82
N GLY A 128 -0.97 -17.31 18.54
CA GLY A 128 -0.04 -18.34 18.07
C GLY A 128 -0.64 -19.75 17.96
N GLY A 129 -1.94 -19.90 18.17
CA GLY A 129 -2.67 -21.17 18.00
C GLY A 129 -2.87 -21.51 16.53
N PHE A 130 -2.76 -22.80 16.14
CA PHE A 130 -3.00 -23.23 14.78
C PHE A 130 -4.49 -23.13 14.42
N LEU A 131 -4.78 -22.49 13.29
CA LEU A 131 -6.12 -22.42 12.70
C LEU A 131 -6.33 -23.62 11.75
N ASN A 132 -7.35 -24.42 12.04
CA ASN A 132 -7.71 -25.56 11.21
C ASN A 132 -9.01 -25.29 10.43
N GLY A 133 -9.17 -25.93 9.27
CA GLY A 133 -10.41 -25.84 8.49
C GLY A 133 -10.58 -24.55 7.68
N LEU A 134 -9.48 -23.84 7.38
CA LEU A 134 -9.50 -22.68 6.52
C LEU A 134 -9.74 -23.08 5.06
N ASN A 135 -10.62 -22.32 4.37
CA ASN A 135 -10.75 -22.40 2.93
C ASN A 135 -9.69 -21.53 2.28
N LEU A 136 -8.70 -22.15 1.65
CA LEU A 136 -7.64 -21.48 0.91
C LEU A 136 -7.91 -21.56 -0.58
N GLN A 137 -7.86 -20.43 -1.27
CA GLN A 137 -7.87 -20.38 -2.72
C GLN A 137 -6.46 -20.11 -3.23
N LEU A 138 -5.93 -21.04 -4.00
CA LEU A 138 -4.62 -20.95 -4.61
C LEU A 138 -4.77 -20.64 -6.10
N SER A 139 -4.08 -19.62 -6.58
CA SER A 139 -3.97 -19.31 -8.00
C SER A 139 -2.52 -19.42 -8.45
N LEU A 140 -2.25 -20.27 -9.43
CA LEU A 140 -0.97 -20.34 -10.09
C LEU A 140 -1.01 -19.44 -11.32
N VAL A 141 -0.16 -18.45 -11.39
CA VAL A 141 -0.04 -17.55 -12.54
C VAL A 141 1.29 -17.86 -13.21
N ASP A 142 1.24 -18.22 -14.48
CA ASP A 142 2.43 -18.41 -15.31
C ASP A 142 2.98 -17.02 -15.67
N PRO A 143 4.31 -16.77 -15.58
CA PRO A 143 4.93 -15.46 -15.80
C PRO A 143 4.89 -14.98 -17.25
#